data_cd7a3c34a963c36006fa2880bbe7d3cb
#
_entry.id   cd7a3c34a963c36006fa2880bbe7d3cb
#
_cell.length_a   1.000
_cell.length_b   1.000
_cell.length_c   1.000
_cell.angle_alpha   90.00
_cell.angle_beta   90.00
_cell.angle_gamma   90.00
#
_symmetry.space_group_name_H-M   'P 1'
#
loop_
_entity.id
_entity.type
_entity.pdbx_description
1 polymer ?
#
loop_
_entity_poly.entity_id
_entity_poly.type
_entity_poly.pdbx_seq_one_letter_code
_entity_poly.pdbx_strand_id
1 'polypeptide(L)'
;DGDGLLDLFVANNIILDLDRLPPAPPHDAAARAGASRAAPPTSGSMQAPYRPGMAYCEYRGVPAMCGPKGLRGAPDHLFHNNGDGTFTEVSVKAGVSDPNGYYSLGVAFFDFDDDGRLDLFVANDSCPNYLYRNRGDGTFQDVSFASGAAFNEAGQEQAHMGVAVGDYDRDGRDDLHVTNFENDANILYHNEGHGLFAEATYPAGVGTPVVPFVSWGTNFIDYDNDGWLDIFVANGHVYPFVDRHDWNTSYEQRAILFRNLRNGKFAQVGRAGDGLAALRSMRGSATGDLDNDGDVDVVINSIDGEPLLLRNDGGNEAGHWLSLRLVGDPKQRCPLDATGSVVFLTAGGGRQRGEIASGRSLMSQLDRRVHFGLGVATRVDRLEVRWANGPTVAYDVPGVDREIVIDQARGVVAPATETASAAQAPAGRP
;
A
#
# COMPACT_ATOMS: atom_id res chain seq x y z
N ASP A 1 19.37 7.63 -3.79
CA ASP A 1 20.67 7.45 -4.46
C ASP A 1 21.67 6.63 -3.62
N GLY A 2 21.28 6.17 -2.43
CA GLY A 2 22.09 5.30 -1.57
C GLY A 2 23.17 6.02 -0.79
N ASP A 3 23.04 7.29 -0.51
CA ASP A 3 23.98 8.07 0.30
C ASP A 3 23.72 7.97 1.82
N GLY A 4 22.58 7.38 2.22
CA GLY A 4 22.16 7.20 3.62
C GLY A 4 21.23 8.29 4.13
N LEU A 5 20.83 9.22 3.28
CA LEU A 5 19.80 10.21 3.54
C LEU A 5 18.50 9.79 2.83
N LEU A 6 17.38 10.10 3.42
CA LEU A 6 16.09 9.80 2.78
C LEU A 6 15.74 10.89 1.78
N ASP A 7 15.62 10.51 0.52
CA ASP A 7 15.04 11.32 -0.54
C ASP A 7 13.51 11.29 -0.45
N LEU A 8 12.81 12.21 -1.13
CA LEU A 8 11.36 12.33 -1.10
C LEU A 8 10.79 12.27 -2.52
N PHE A 9 9.90 11.30 -2.77
CA PHE A 9 9.09 11.26 -3.98
C PHE A 9 7.66 11.70 -3.68
N VAL A 10 7.12 12.58 -4.52
CA VAL A 10 5.76 13.10 -4.42
C VAL A 10 5.01 12.78 -5.69
N ALA A 11 4.07 11.85 -5.59
CA ALA A 11 3.13 11.55 -6.66
C ALA A 11 2.08 12.65 -6.77
N ASN A 12 1.77 13.07 -7.98
CA ASN A 12 0.76 14.09 -8.25
C ASN A 12 -0.29 13.55 -9.21
N ASN A 13 -1.54 13.96 -9.00
CA ASN A 13 -2.66 13.43 -9.79
C ASN A 13 -3.05 14.40 -10.92
N ILE A 14 -3.61 15.56 -10.61
CA ILE A 14 -4.10 16.51 -11.60
C ILE A 14 -3.64 17.93 -11.32
N ILE A 15 -3.52 18.73 -12.38
CA ILE A 15 -3.40 20.18 -12.26
C ILE A 15 -4.82 20.76 -12.11
N LEU A 16 -5.14 21.23 -10.91
CA LEU A 16 -6.45 21.82 -10.62
C LEU A 16 -6.42 23.32 -10.88
N ASP A 17 -7.11 23.76 -11.92
CA ASP A 17 -7.36 25.18 -12.19
C ASP A 17 -8.73 25.55 -11.57
N LEU A 18 -8.70 26.14 -10.39
CA LEU A 18 -9.92 26.47 -9.63
C LEU A 18 -10.86 27.44 -10.39
N ASP A 19 -10.32 28.29 -11.28
CA ASP A 19 -11.08 29.23 -12.06
C ASP A 19 -11.79 28.58 -13.28
N ARG A 20 -11.40 27.34 -13.60
CA ARG A 20 -11.92 26.57 -14.75
C ARG A 20 -12.61 25.26 -14.35
N LEU A 21 -12.85 25.06 -13.07
CA LEU A 21 -13.61 23.89 -12.62
C LEU A 21 -15.03 23.97 -13.18
N PRO A 22 -15.56 22.85 -13.70
CA PRO A 22 -16.98 22.79 -14.01
C PRO A 22 -17.78 23.06 -12.73
N PRO A 23 -18.90 23.78 -12.81
CA PRO A 23 -19.77 24.00 -11.64
C PRO A 23 -20.21 22.64 -11.08
N ALA A 24 -20.36 22.57 -9.76
CA ALA A 24 -20.89 21.36 -9.13
C ALA A 24 -22.24 20.99 -9.77
N PRO A 25 -22.50 19.69 -10.03
CA PRO A 25 -23.80 19.30 -10.57
C PRO A 25 -24.92 19.77 -9.63
N PRO A 26 -26.05 20.25 -10.17
CA PRO A 26 -27.18 20.69 -9.34
C PRO A 26 -27.60 19.54 -8.41
N HIS A 27 -27.81 19.85 -7.13
CA HIS A 27 -28.23 18.85 -6.13
C HIS A 27 -29.47 18.04 -6.54
N ASP A 28 -30.31 18.58 -7.41
CA ASP A 28 -31.53 17.94 -7.91
C ASP A 28 -31.36 17.20 -9.25
N ALA A 29 -30.20 17.29 -9.90
CA ALA A 29 -29.99 16.65 -11.22
C ALA A 29 -29.99 15.12 -11.11
N ALA A 30 -29.46 14.58 -10.02
CA ALA A 30 -29.48 13.15 -9.72
C ALA A 30 -30.90 12.61 -9.49
N ALA A 31 -31.87 13.45 -9.07
CA ALA A 31 -33.26 13.07 -8.85
C ALA A 31 -34.09 13.02 -10.15
N ARG A 32 -33.61 13.62 -11.23
CA ARG A 32 -34.34 13.74 -12.51
C ARG A 32 -33.93 12.76 -13.60
N ALA A 33 -32.78 12.07 -13.44
CA ALA A 33 -32.34 11.03 -14.35
C ALA A 33 -33.19 9.79 -14.13
N GLY A 34 -34.34 9.71 -14.80
CA GLY A 34 -35.18 8.51 -14.84
C GLY A 34 -34.36 7.33 -15.38
N ALA A 35 -34.48 6.21 -14.69
CA ALA A 35 -33.77 4.96 -14.96
C ALA A 35 -33.89 4.53 -16.42
N SER A 36 -32.94 4.90 -17.25
CA SER A 36 -32.68 4.23 -18.51
C SER A 36 -31.83 2.99 -18.19
N ARG A 37 -32.40 1.79 -18.41
CA ARG A 37 -31.66 0.53 -18.36
C ARG A 37 -30.67 0.47 -19.53
N ALA A 38 -29.52 1.09 -19.38
CA ALA A 38 -28.39 0.83 -20.24
C ALA A 38 -27.68 -0.43 -19.72
N ALA A 39 -27.32 -1.33 -20.65
CA ALA A 39 -26.51 -2.50 -20.31
C ALA A 39 -25.18 -2.03 -19.67
N PRO A 40 -24.64 -2.76 -18.67
CA PRO A 40 -23.39 -2.40 -18.07
C PRO A 40 -22.28 -2.38 -19.14
N PRO A 41 -21.41 -1.36 -19.18
CA PRO A 41 -20.27 -1.36 -20.05
C PRO A 41 -19.32 -2.51 -19.68
N THR A 42 -18.80 -3.18 -20.69
CA THR A 42 -17.76 -4.19 -20.54
C THR A 42 -16.43 -3.47 -20.25
N SER A 43 -15.84 -3.72 -19.08
CA SER A 43 -14.51 -3.31 -18.60
C SER A 43 -14.03 -1.88 -18.93
N GLY A 44 -13.48 -1.21 -17.95
CA GLY A 44 -12.94 0.15 -18.02
C GLY A 44 -13.73 1.13 -17.17
N SER A 45 -13.08 2.19 -16.68
CA SER A 45 -13.69 3.23 -15.85
C SER A 45 -15.06 3.65 -16.39
N MET A 46 -16.13 3.48 -15.61
CA MET A 46 -17.51 3.81 -16.00
C MET A 46 -17.78 5.32 -16.07
N GLN A 47 -16.75 6.13 -15.91
CA GLN A 47 -16.82 7.56 -16.06
C GLN A 47 -16.53 7.97 -17.50
N ALA A 48 -17.42 8.77 -18.08
CA ALA A 48 -17.09 9.46 -19.30
C ALA A 48 -15.92 10.45 -19.03
N PRO A 49 -14.89 10.50 -19.89
CA PRO A 49 -13.77 11.41 -19.70
C PRO A 49 -14.24 12.86 -19.73
N TYR A 50 -13.65 13.72 -18.89
CA TYR A 50 -13.86 15.14 -18.95
C TYR A 50 -13.52 15.69 -20.35
N ARG A 51 -14.37 16.55 -20.89
CA ARG A 51 -14.09 17.30 -22.11
C ARG A 51 -14.19 18.80 -21.80
N PRO A 52 -13.27 19.64 -22.28
CA PRO A 52 -13.32 21.08 -22.08
C PRO A 52 -14.69 21.65 -22.45
N GLY A 53 -15.29 22.40 -21.52
CA GLY A 53 -16.64 22.99 -21.69
C GLY A 53 -17.79 22.14 -21.14
N MET A 54 -17.54 20.92 -20.61
CA MET A 54 -18.56 20.16 -19.87
C MET A 54 -18.75 20.78 -18.49
N ALA A 55 -20.01 20.92 -18.06
CA ALA A 55 -20.33 21.39 -16.72
C ALA A 55 -20.13 20.32 -15.63
N TYR A 56 -20.22 19.05 -16.00
CA TYR A 56 -20.02 17.86 -15.14
C TYR A 56 -19.80 16.63 -16.03
N CYS A 57 -19.29 15.57 -15.42
CA CYS A 57 -19.21 14.26 -16.05
C CYS A 57 -20.45 13.42 -15.72
N GLU A 58 -20.51 12.21 -16.25
CA GLU A 58 -21.59 11.29 -15.97
C GLU A 58 -21.03 9.96 -15.45
N TYR A 59 -21.68 9.43 -14.42
CA TYR A 59 -21.45 8.10 -13.89
C TYR A 59 -22.74 7.31 -14.02
N ARG A 60 -22.76 6.26 -14.87
CA ARG A 60 -23.94 5.45 -15.20
C ARG A 60 -25.17 6.31 -15.61
N GLY A 61 -24.95 7.39 -16.37
CA GLY A 61 -25.99 8.30 -16.83
C GLY A 61 -26.48 9.31 -15.79
N VAL A 62 -25.85 9.39 -14.63
CA VAL A 62 -26.12 10.39 -13.59
C VAL A 62 -25.00 11.42 -13.57
N PRO A 63 -25.34 12.74 -13.56
CA PRO A 63 -24.34 13.79 -13.43
C PRO A 63 -23.49 13.60 -12.19
N ALA A 64 -22.18 13.61 -12.36
CA ALA A 64 -21.21 13.32 -11.32
C ALA A 64 -19.98 14.23 -11.44
N MET A 65 -19.22 14.29 -10.37
CA MET A 65 -17.88 14.87 -10.39
C MET A 65 -17.01 14.07 -11.38
N CYS A 66 -16.21 14.77 -12.18
CA CYS A 66 -15.32 14.11 -13.12
C CYS A 66 -14.20 13.35 -12.39
N GLY A 67 -13.86 12.17 -12.91
CA GLY A 67 -12.60 11.53 -12.59
C GLY A 67 -11.42 12.20 -13.29
N PRO A 68 -10.19 11.73 -13.09
CA PRO A 68 -9.01 12.40 -13.62
C PRO A 68 -8.93 12.35 -15.15
N LYS A 69 -9.48 11.33 -15.79
CA LYS A 69 -9.34 11.07 -17.23
C LYS A 69 -9.91 12.22 -18.08
N GLY A 70 -9.02 12.84 -18.87
CA GLY A 70 -9.33 14.02 -19.68
C GLY A 70 -8.97 15.37 -19.02
N LEU A 71 -8.62 15.38 -17.74
CA LEU A 71 -7.97 16.50 -17.09
C LEU A 71 -6.45 16.48 -17.38
N ARG A 72 -5.78 17.57 -17.10
CA ARG A 72 -4.32 17.63 -17.25
C ARG A 72 -3.67 16.99 -16.02
N GLY A 73 -2.85 15.95 -16.23
CA GLY A 73 -2.04 15.37 -15.17
C GLY A 73 -0.98 16.34 -14.66
N ALA A 74 -0.64 16.22 -13.39
CA ALA A 74 0.43 16.97 -12.75
C ALA A 74 1.72 16.13 -12.74
N PRO A 75 2.89 16.72 -13.00
CA PRO A 75 4.15 15.98 -12.98
C PRO A 75 4.49 15.49 -11.58
N ASP A 76 5.10 14.30 -11.50
CA ASP A 76 5.64 13.79 -10.26
C ASP A 76 6.99 14.44 -9.91
N HIS A 77 7.32 14.48 -8.63
CA HIS A 77 8.53 15.12 -8.14
C HIS A 77 9.39 14.21 -7.27
N LEU A 78 10.68 14.13 -7.61
CA LEU A 78 11.71 13.53 -6.77
C LEU A 78 12.63 14.62 -6.23
N PHE A 79 12.76 14.66 -4.92
CA PHE A 79 13.60 15.61 -4.19
C PHE A 79 14.76 14.87 -3.53
N HIS A 80 15.99 15.20 -3.94
CA HIS A 80 17.21 14.73 -3.31
C HIS A 80 17.47 15.50 -2.01
N ASN A 81 17.77 14.79 -0.94
CA ASN A 81 18.11 15.34 0.36
C ASN A 81 19.57 15.79 0.40
N ASN A 82 19.82 17.08 0.53
CA ASN A 82 21.19 17.63 0.53
C ASN A 82 21.97 17.40 1.85
N GLY A 83 21.35 16.81 2.88
CA GLY A 83 21.97 16.56 4.19
C GLY A 83 22.10 17.77 5.11
N ASP A 84 21.69 18.93 4.68
CA ASP A 84 21.72 20.19 5.44
C ASP A 84 20.33 20.71 5.85
N GLY A 85 19.29 19.87 5.68
CA GLY A 85 17.89 20.21 5.91
C GLY A 85 17.21 20.84 4.70
N THR A 86 17.87 20.89 3.55
CA THR A 86 17.30 21.34 2.28
C THR A 86 17.17 20.18 1.29
N PHE A 87 16.34 20.38 0.25
CA PHE A 87 16.15 19.42 -0.83
C PHE A 87 16.36 20.06 -2.20
N THR A 88 16.85 19.28 -3.14
CA THR A 88 16.99 19.66 -4.55
C THR A 88 16.04 18.83 -5.41
N GLU A 89 15.22 19.49 -6.21
CA GLU A 89 14.34 18.81 -7.17
C GLU A 89 15.17 18.19 -8.31
N VAL A 90 15.01 16.89 -8.55
CA VAL A 90 15.84 16.13 -9.50
C VAL A 90 15.02 15.25 -10.47
N SER A 91 13.71 15.34 -10.51
CA SER A 91 12.81 14.43 -11.21
C SER A 91 13.14 14.26 -12.69
N VAL A 92 13.38 15.37 -13.40
CA VAL A 92 13.74 15.34 -14.84
C VAL A 92 15.10 14.69 -15.05
N LYS A 93 16.09 15.03 -14.22
CA LYS A 93 17.43 14.44 -14.27
C LYS A 93 17.40 12.96 -13.93
N ALA A 94 16.60 12.60 -12.94
CA ALA A 94 16.43 11.21 -12.49
C ALA A 94 15.58 10.37 -13.44
N GLY A 95 14.79 10.99 -14.34
CA GLY A 95 13.93 10.28 -15.30
C GLY A 95 12.60 9.80 -14.73
N VAL A 96 12.11 10.43 -13.67
CA VAL A 96 10.86 10.04 -12.95
C VAL A 96 9.83 11.18 -12.86
N SER A 97 9.86 12.13 -13.80
CA SER A 97 9.02 13.33 -13.77
C SER A 97 7.63 13.16 -14.37
N ASP A 98 7.19 11.92 -14.62
CA ASP A 98 5.93 11.62 -15.32
C ASP A 98 5.75 12.41 -16.64
N PRO A 99 6.53 12.08 -17.67
CA PRO A 99 6.50 12.84 -18.93
C PRO A 99 5.17 12.67 -19.70
N ASN A 100 4.35 11.67 -19.34
CA ASN A 100 3.08 11.40 -19.99
C ASN A 100 1.91 12.16 -19.35
N GLY A 101 2.09 12.71 -18.14
CA GLY A 101 1.05 13.37 -17.37
C GLY A 101 -0.05 12.41 -16.94
N TYR A 102 0.36 11.26 -16.35
CA TYR A 102 -0.55 10.29 -15.79
C TYR A 102 -1.09 10.77 -14.43
N TYR A 103 -2.00 10.02 -13.85
CA TYR A 103 -2.70 10.43 -12.63
C TYR A 103 -2.21 9.59 -11.45
N SER A 104 -1.04 9.94 -10.94
CA SER A 104 -0.36 9.19 -9.88
C SER A 104 -1.09 9.27 -8.54
N LEU A 105 -1.25 8.13 -7.86
CA LEU A 105 -1.87 8.00 -6.54
C LEU A 105 -1.04 7.19 -5.56
N GLY A 106 -0.88 5.89 -5.80
CA GLY A 106 -0.12 5.00 -4.93
C GLY A 106 1.35 4.96 -5.28
N VAL A 107 2.21 4.89 -4.29
CA VAL A 107 3.67 4.84 -4.46
C VAL A 107 4.28 3.78 -3.56
N ALA A 108 5.21 3.01 -4.09
CA ALA A 108 6.02 2.10 -3.31
C ALA A 108 7.48 2.09 -3.78
N PHE A 109 8.40 2.24 -2.83
CA PHE A 109 9.81 1.91 -3.06
C PHE A 109 10.07 0.49 -2.56
N PHE A 110 10.71 -0.34 -3.37
CA PHE A 110 11.14 -1.70 -3.03
C PHE A 110 12.16 -2.20 -4.05
N ASP A 111 12.90 -3.23 -3.71
CA ASP A 111 13.93 -3.85 -4.56
C ASP A 111 13.27 -5.02 -5.35
N PHE A 112 12.70 -4.72 -6.55
CA PHE A 112 11.89 -5.71 -7.28
C PHE A 112 12.72 -6.77 -8.02
N ASP A 113 14.00 -6.50 -8.28
CA ASP A 113 14.88 -7.40 -9.02
C ASP A 113 16.06 -7.94 -8.18
N ASP A 114 16.02 -7.70 -6.85
CA ASP A 114 17.00 -8.14 -5.85
C ASP A 114 18.44 -7.70 -6.15
N ASP A 115 18.61 -6.53 -6.78
CA ASP A 115 19.91 -5.95 -7.06
C ASP A 115 20.48 -5.10 -5.90
N GLY A 116 19.70 -4.93 -4.83
CA GLY A 116 20.05 -4.22 -3.60
C GLY A 116 19.76 -2.71 -3.65
N ARG A 117 19.09 -2.23 -4.69
CA ARG A 117 18.66 -0.83 -4.83
C ARG A 117 17.14 -0.72 -4.77
N LEU A 118 16.66 0.33 -4.14
CA LEU A 118 15.22 0.59 -4.12
C LEU A 118 14.78 1.13 -5.48
N ASP A 119 13.84 0.43 -6.09
CA ASP A 119 13.12 0.83 -7.29
C ASP A 119 11.83 1.54 -6.92
N LEU A 120 11.14 2.10 -7.89
CA LEU A 120 9.95 2.91 -7.66
C LEU A 120 8.78 2.40 -8.49
N PHE A 121 7.72 1.95 -7.83
CA PHE A 121 6.42 1.67 -8.46
C PHE A 121 5.46 2.83 -8.19
N VAL A 122 4.73 3.26 -9.24
CA VAL A 122 3.69 4.29 -9.15
C VAL A 122 2.39 3.74 -9.74
N ALA A 123 1.38 3.62 -8.90
CA ALA A 123 0.03 3.25 -9.31
C ALA A 123 -0.70 4.48 -9.86
N ASN A 124 -1.17 4.39 -11.09
CA ASN A 124 -1.82 5.48 -11.80
C ASN A 124 -3.32 5.21 -11.99
N ASP A 125 -4.14 6.21 -11.69
CA ASP A 125 -5.58 6.13 -11.92
C ASP A 125 -5.90 6.25 -13.41
N SER A 126 -6.53 5.23 -13.98
CA SER A 126 -7.00 5.21 -15.38
C SER A 126 -5.90 5.40 -16.44
N CYS A 127 -4.66 5.09 -16.09
CA CYS A 127 -3.47 5.14 -16.94
C CYS A 127 -2.55 3.96 -16.63
N PRO A 128 -1.54 3.68 -17.52
CA PRO A 128 -0.52 2.67 -17.21
C PRO A 128 0.22 2.99 -15.91
N ASN A 129 0.53 1.98 -15.09
CA ASN A 129 1.42 2.17 -13.97
C ASN A 129 2.85 2.45 -14.44
N TYR A 130 3.64 3.09 -13.58
CA TYR A 130 5.08 3.14 -13.76
C TYR A 130 5.80 2.14 -12.85
N LEU A 131 6.82 1.49 -13.40
CA LEU A 131 7.88 0.81 -12.67
C LEU A 131 9.21 1.35 -13.16
N TYR A 132 9.90 2.05 -12.27
CA TYR A 132 11.17 2.68 -12.54
C TYR A 132 12.29 1.92 -11.84
N ARG A 133 13.17 1.28 -12.64
CA ARG A 133 14.35 0.58 -12.16
C ARG A 133 15.46 1.57 -11.80
N ASN A 134 15.99 1.47 -10.60
CA ASN A 134 17.10 2.30 -10.12
C ASN A 134 18.44 1.82 -10.72
N ARG A 135 19.16 2.70 -11.43
CA ARG A 135 20.46 2.39 -12.04
C ARG A 135 21.64 2.52 -11.08
N GLY A 136 21.43 3.03 -9.87
CA GLY A 136 22.50 3.25 -8.88
C GLY A 136 23.39 4.46 -9.15
N ASP A 137 23.06 5.28 -10.13
CA ASP A 137 23.77 6.51 -10.49
C ASP A 137 22.93 7.79 -10.28
N GLY A 138 21.84 7.67 -9.51
CA GLY A 138 20.86 8.73 -9.29
C GLY A 138 19.87 8.89 -10.44
N THR A 139 19.82 7.92 -11.37
CA THR A 139 18.83 7.88 -12.46
C THR A 139 18.04 6.58 -12.45
N PHE A 140 16.85 6.63 -13.03
CA PHE A 140 15.95 5.50 -13.16
C PHE A 140 15.67 5.18 -14.62
N GLN A 141 15.31 3.93 -14.88
CA GLN A 141 14.85 3.48 -16.17
C GLN A 141 13.39 3.06 -16.06
N ASP A 142 12.54 3.61 -16.91
CA ASP A 142 11.18 3.11 -17.07
C ASP A 142 11.20 1.71 -17.68
N VAL A 143 10.74 0.73 -16.90
CA VAL A 143 10.62 -0.68 -17.31
C VAL A 143 9.16 -1.17 -17.24
N SER A 144 8.21 -0.27 -17.09
CA SER A 144 6.79 -0.55 -16.82
C SER A 144 6.19 -1.55 -17.79
N PHE A 145 6.36 -1.34 -19.09
CA PHE A 145 5.86 -2.25 -20.12
C PHE A 145 6.67 -3.55 -20.19
N ALA A 146 7.98 -3.46 -20.06
CA ALA A 146 8.86 -4.62 -20.18
C ALA A 146 8.69 -5.58 -19.00
N SER A 147 8.38 -5.05 -17.82
CA SER A 147 8.17 -5.85 -16.61
C SER A 147 6.81 -6.54 -16.53
N GLY A 148 5.81 -6.11 -17.32
CA GLY A 148 4.43 -6.59 -17.22
C GLY A 148 3.59 -5.89 -16.15
N ALA A 149 4.13 -4.89 -15.41
CA ALA A 149 3.43 -4.21 -14.31
C ALA A 149 2.61 -2.97 -14.74
N ALA A 150 2.65 -2.60 -16.04
CA ALA A 150 1.96 -1.41 -16.55
C ALA A 150 0.44 -1.57 -16.63
N PHE A 151 -0.06 -2.77 -16.91
CA PHE A 151 -1.46 -3.08 -17.23
C PHE A 151 -1.93 -4.35 -16.52
N ASN A 152 -3.24 -4.63 -16.64
CA ASN A 152 -3.76 -5.96 -16.32
C ASN A 152 -3.37 -6.98 -17.41
N GLU A 153 -3.68 -8.27 -17.19
CA GLU A 153 -3.41 -9.37 -18.13
C GLU A 153 -4.01 -9.15 -19.51
N ALA A 154 -5.13 -8.45 -19.61
CA ALA A 154 -5.78 -8.11 -20.88
C ALA A 154 -5.14 -6.89 -21.60
N GLY A 155 -4.08 -6.29 -21.05
CA GLY A 155 -3.42 -5.11 -21.58
C GLY A 155 -4.24 -3.82 -21.42
N GLN A 156 -5.09 -3.75 -20.40
CA GLN A 156 -5.97 -2.61 -20.15
C GLN A 156 -5.46 -1.72 -19.02
N GLU A 157 -5.64 -0.42 -19.19
CA GLU A 157 -5.50 0.57 -18.12
C GLU A 157 -6.61 0.38 -17.08
N GLN A 158 -6.27 0.55 -15.81
CA GLN A 158 -7.22 0.46 -14.71
C GLN A 158 -7.05 1.63 -13.74
N ALA A 159 -8.03 1.84 -12.85
CA ALA A 159 -8.00 2.95 -11.88
C ALA A 159 -7.22 2.53 -10.62
N HIS A 160 -5.91 2.42 -10.74
CA HIS A 160 -5.06 1.97 -9.65
C HIS A 160 -4.88 3.06 -8.57
N MET A 161 -4.95 2.64 -7.29
CA MET A 161 -4.92 3.55 -6.15
C MET A 161 -3.90 3.14 -5.08
N GLY A 162 -4.23 2.23 -4.18
CA GLY A 162 -3.33 1.78 -3.13
C GLY A 162 -2.40 0.66 -3.58
N VAL A 163 -1.22 0.57 -2.94
CA VAL A 163 -0.18 -0.43 -3.24
C VAL A 163 0.29 -1.10 -1.96
N ALA A 164 0.21 -2.44 -1.92
CA ALA A 164 0.90 -3.26 -0.94
C ALA A 164 2.06 -4.02 -1.61
N VAL A 165 3.15 -4.22 -0.87
CA VAL A 165 4.34 -4.95 -1.30
C VAL A 165 4.69 -5.99 -0.25
N GLY A 166 4.96 -7.23 -0.65
CA GLY A 166 5.37 -8.31 0.24
C GLY A 166 5.44 -9.66 -0.46
N ASP A 167 6.22 -10.57 0.08
CA ASP A 167 6.43 -11.94 -0.39
C ASP A 167 5.28 -12.85 0.12
N TYR A 168 4.16 -12.91 -0.63
CA TYR A 168 2.97 -13.64 -0.16
C TYR A 168 3.07 -15.15 -0.30
N ASP A 169 3.91 -15.65 -1.19
CA ASP A 169 4.06 -17.09 -1.44
C ASP A 169 5.36 -17.68 -0.92
N ARG A 170 6.19 -16.86 -0.27
CA ARG A 170 7.47 -17.21 0.37
C ARG A 170 8.53 -17.71 -0.61
N ASP A 171 8.51 -17.22 -1.84
CA ASP A 171 9.53 -17.52 -2.82
C ASP A 171 10.79 -16.63 -2.68
N GLY A 172 10.73 -15.64 -1.80
CA GLY A 172 11.81 -14.73 -1.44
C GLY A 172 11.81 -13.44 -2.24
N ARG A 173 10.82 -13.20 -3.11
CA ARG A 173 10.65 -11.99 -3.91
C ARG A 173 9.42 -11.20 -3.45
N ASP A 174 9.48 -9.90 -3.54
CA ASP A 174 8.34 -9.05 -3.21
C ASP A 174 7.36 -8.96 -4.38
N ASP A 175 6.10 -9.25 -4.09
CA ASP A 175 4.93 -9.16 -4.95
C ASP A 175 4.19 -7.84 -4.72
N LEU A 176 3.24 -7.51 -5.62
CA LEU A 176 2.42 -6.32 -5.50
C LEU A 176 0.93 -6.67 -5.45
N HIS A 177 0.20 -6.05 -4.53
CA HIS A 177 -1.26 -5.99 -4.59
C HIS A 177 -1.69 -4.55 -4.78
N VAL A 178 -2.45 -4.27 -5.85
CA VAL A 178 -2.86 -2.92 -6.27
C VAL A 178 -4.37 -2.82 -6.32
N THR A 179 -4.94 -1.83 -5.66
CA THR A 179 -6.40 -1.65 -5.58
C THR A 179 -6.96 -0.95 -6.80
N ASN A 180 -8.28 -1.15 -7.02
CA ASN A 180 -8.96 -0.70 -8.21
C ASN A 180 -10.36 -0.15 -7.94
N PHE A 181 -10.95 0.48 -8.97
CA PHE A 181 -12.32 0.97 -8.95
C PHE A 181 -13.32 -0.19 -9.15
N GLU A 182 -14.61 0.02 -8.82
CA GLU A 182 -15.65 -1.00 -8.98
C GLU A 182 -15.76 -1.49 -10.43
N ASN A 183 -16.18 -2.74 -10.58
CA ASN A 183 -16.25 -3.53 -11.81
C ASN A 183 -14.89 -3.93 -12.40
N ASP A 184 -13.79 -3.50 -11.79
CA ASP A 184 -12.47 -4.04 -12.01
C ASP A 184 -12.00 -4.81 -10.78
N ALA A 185 -11.18 -5.85 -10.97
CA ALA A 185 -10.55 -6.55 -9.87
C ALA A 185 -9.32 -5.79 -9.39
N ASN A 186 -9.04 -5.84 -8.08
CA ASN A 186 -7.71 -5.47 -7.59
C ASN A 186 -6.69 -6.43 -8.19
N ILE A 187 -5.53 -5.94 -8.56
CA ILE A 187 -4.50 -6.76 -9.20
C ILE A 187 -3.53 -7.32 -8.16
N LEU A 188 -3.27 -8.61 -8.25
CA LEU A 188 -2.15 -9.27 -7.61
C LEU A 188 -1.11 -9.56 -8.68
N TYR A 189 0.01 -8.84 -8.66
CA TYR A 189 1.17 -9.11 -9.51
C TYR A 189 2.15 -10.00 -8.75
N HIS A 190 2.36 -11.22 -9.25
CA HIS A 190 3.39 -12.13 -8.76
C HIS A 190 4.72 -11.80 -9.42
N ASN A 191 5.78 -11.70 -8.64
CA ASN A 191 7.13 -11.43 -9.12
C ASN A 191 7.81 -12.74 -9.59
N GLU A 192 7.86 -12.95 -10.90
CA GLU A 192 8.48 -14.13 -11.52
C GLU A 192 10.03 -14.12 -11.46
N GLY A 193 10.62 -13.07 -10.86
CA GLY A 193 12.05 -12.82 -10.93
C GLY A 193 12.48 -12.25 -12.29
N HIS A 194 13.76 -11.97 -12.41
CA HIS A 194 14.35 -11.40 -13.64
C HIS A 194 13.72 -10.08 -14.09
N GLY A 195 13.09 -9.36 -13.17
CA GLY A 195 12.43 -8.08 -13.43
C GLY A 195 11.06 -8.20 -14.11
N LEU A 196 10.39 -9.35 -14.00
CA LEU A 196 9.08 -9.63 -14.61
C LEU A 196 8.01 -9.88 -13.57
N PHE A 197 6.81 -9.38 -13.84
CA PHE A 197 5.59 -9.65 -13.08
C PHE A 197 4.57 -10.36 -13.96
N ALA A 198 3.83 -11.30 -13.36
CA ALA A 198 2.65 -11.93 -13.94
C ALA A 198 1.42 -11.65 -13.07
N GLU A 199 0.27 -11.46 -13.71
CA GLU A 199 -0.97 -11.27 -12.97
C GLU A 199 -1.46 -12.60 -12.39
N ALA A 200 -1.61 -12.67 -11.06
CA ALA A 200 -2.12 -13.82 -10.32
C ALA A 200 -3.53 -13.62 -9.74
N THR A 201 -4.21 -12.53 -10.04
CA THR A 201 -5.46 -12.04 -9.44
C THR A 201 -6.55 -13.13 -9.34
N TYR A 202 -6.95 -13.68 -10.48
CA TYR A 202 -8.00 -14.70 -10.53
C TYR A 202 -7.53 -16.08 -10.11
N PRO A 203 -6.34 -16.56 -10.53
CA PRO A 203 -5.78 -17.82 -10.03
C PRO A 203 -5.62 -17.87 -8.51
N ALA A 204 -5.25 -16.75 -7.89
CA ALA A 204 -5.11 -16.61 -6.45
C ALA A 204 -6.45 -16.48 -5.70
N GLY A 205 -7.57 -16.21 -6.40
CA GLY A 205 -8.90 -16.11 -5.80
C GLY A 205 -9.24 -14.75 -5.21
N VAL A 206 -8.44 -13.70 -5.43
CA VAL A 206 -8.65 -12.36 -4.86
C VAL A 206 -9.47 -11.44 -5.76
N GLY A 207 -9.63 -11.74 -7.04
CA GLY A 207 -10.27 -10.86 -8.02
C GLY A 207 -11.78 -10.74 -7.84
N THR A 208 -12.51 -11.86 -7.88
CA THR A 208 -14.00 -11.85 -7.89
C THR A 208 -14.64 -11.16 -6.68
N PRO A 209 -14.14 -11.34 -5.43
CA PRO A 209 -14.79 -10.75 -4.26
C PRO A 209 -14.74 -9.22 -4.20
N VAL A 210 -13.81 -8.57 -4.88
CA VAL A 210 -13.59 -7.11 -4.81
C VAL A 210 -14.33 -6.34 -5.91
N VAL A 211 -14.76 -7.00 -6.97
CA VAL A 211 -15.41 -6.36 -8.15
C VAL A 211 -16.54 -5.38 -7.80
N PRO A 212 -17.41 -5.61 -6.79
CA PRO A 212 -18.48 -4.66 -6.45
C PRO A 212 -18.02 -3.44 -5.64
N PHE A 213 -16.74 -3.35 -5.29
CA PHE A 213 -16.22 -2.35 -4.37
C PHE A 213 -15.32 -1.35 -5.09
N VAL A 214 -15.23 -0.14 -4.53
CA VAL A 214 -14.17 0.80 -4.84
C VAL A 214 -13.10 0.64 -3.76
N SER A 215 -11.97 0.05 -4.14
CA SER A 215 -10.90 -0.32 -3.22
C SER A 215 -9.82 0.75 -3.18
N TRP A 216 -9.33 1.10 -2.00
CA TRP A 216 -8.36 2.16 -1.77
C TRP A 216 -7.09 1.66 -1.09
N GLY A 217 -7.05 1.74 0.24
CA GLY A 217 -5.92 1.22 1.00
C GLY A 217 -5.84 -0.30 0.94
N THR A 218 -4.63 -0.84 0.83
CA THR A 218 -4.36 -2.28 0.88
C THR A 218 -3.07 -2.56 1.60
N ASN A 219 -3.01 -3.69 2.31
CA ASN A 219 -1.86 -4.09 3.10
C ASN A 219 -1.67 -5.60 3.02
N PHE A 220 -0.43 -6.04 2.88
CA PHE A 220 -0.06 -7.38 3.30
C PHE A 220 0.08 -7.40 4.82
N ILE A 221 -0.53 -8.38 5.47
CA ILE A 221 -0.64 -8.51 6.93
C ILE A 221 -0.67 -10.00 7.28
N ASP A 222 0.05 -10.41 8.30
CA ASP A 222 -0.11 -11.76 8.89
C ASP A 222 -1.03 -11.61 10.11
N TYR A 223 -2.36 -11.69 9.88
CA TYR A 223 -3.33 -11.39 10.94
C TYR A 223 -3.52 -12.50 11.96
N ASP A 224 -3.17 -13.75 11.61
CA ASP A 224 -3.33 -14.92 12.51
C ASP A 224 -1.97 -15.53 12.94
N ASN A 225 -0.88 -14.78 12.77
CA ASN A 225 0.49 -15.14 13.16
C ASN A 225 0.95 -16.52 12.62
N ASP A 226 0.39 -16.97 11.47
CA ASP A 226 0.73 -18.25 10.87
C ASP A 226 1.98 -18.18 9.98
N GLY A 227 2.51 -16.96 9.80
CA GLY A 227 3.72 -16.64 9.06
C GLY A 227 3.49 -16.46 7.56
N TRP A 228 2.26 -16.45 7.06
CA TRP A 228 1.93 -16.19 5.68
C TRP A 228 1.19 -14.86 5.56
N LEU A 229 1.61 -14.06 4.59
CA LEU A 229 0.98 -12.75 4.39
C LEU A 229 -0.42 -12.89 3.80
N ASP A 230 -1.39 -12.35 4.50
CA ASP A 230 -2.78 -12.16 4.12
C ASP A 230 -2.95 -10.81 3.43
N ILE A 231 -4.15 -10.53 2.87
CA ILE A 231 -4.42 -9.25 2.21
C ILE A 231 -5.59 -8.56 2.89
N PHE A 232 -5.36 -7.34 3.36
CA PHE A 232 -6.40 -6.43 3.83
C PHE A 232 -6.70 -5.37 2.77
N VAL A 233 -8.01 -5.06 2.57
CA VAL A 233 -8.48 -4.05 1.60
C VAL A 233 -9.52 -3.15 2.25
N ALA A 234 -9.27 -1.84 2.23
CA ALA A 234 -10.20 -0.80 2.65
C ALA A 234 -11.03 -0.32 1.45
N ASN A 235 -12.36 -0.29 1.58
CA ASN A 235 -13.28 0.02 0.50
C ASN A 235 -14.20 1.20 0.85
N GLY A 236 -14.62 1.94 -0.18
CA GLY A 236 -15.57 3.04 -0.01
C GLY A 236 -15.81 3.77 -1.33
N HIS A 237 -17.07 3.96 -1.70
CA HIS A 237 -17.40 4.61 -2.96
C HIS A 237 -17.12 6.12 -2.92
N VAL A 238 -16.95 6.74 -4.11
CA VAL A 238 -16.72 8.19 -4.25
C VAL A 238 -18.01 8.99 -4.36
N TYR A 239 -19.12 8.35 -4.75
CA TYR A 239 -20.38 9.02 -5.02
C TYR A 239 -21.48 8.65 -4.03
N PRO A 240 -21.91 9.56 -3.12
CA PRO A 240 -22.99 9.26 -2.18
C PRO A 240 -24.34 8.94 -2.84
N PHE A 241 -24.56 9.35 -4.08
CA PHE A 241 -25.83 9.13 -4.77
C PHE A 241 -26.03 7.69 -5.24
N VAL A 242 -25.00 6.82 -5.22
CA VAL A 242 -25.14 5.41 -5.61
C VAL A 242 -26.17 4.66 -4.76
N ASP A 243 -26.34 5.07 -3.48
CA ASP A 243 -27.33 4.51 -2.56
C ASP A 243 -28.79 4.78 -2.98
N ARG A 244 -29.01 5.65 -3.96
CA ARG A 244 -30.34 5.95 -4.51
C ARG A 244 -30.70 5.07 -5.70
N HIS A 245 -29.79 4.17 -6.09
CA HIS A 245 -29.91 3.32 -7.27
C HIS A 245 -29.64 1.86 -6.92
N ASP A 246 -30.26 0.94 -7.63
CA ASP A 246 -30.04 -0.51 -7.51
C ASP A 246 -28.86 -0.93 -8.43
N TRP A 247 -27.63 -0.56 -8.03
CA TRP A 247 -26.41 -0.77 -8.83
C TRP A 247 -25.45 -1.81 -8.27
N ASN A 248 -25.88 -2.59 -7.30
CA ASN A 248 -25.06 -3.58 -6.61
C ASN A 248 -23.78 -2.99 -5.98
N THR A 249 -23.84 -1.72 -5.58
CA THR A 249 -22.79 -1.00 -4.85
C THR A 249 -23.41 -0.05 -3.86
N SER A 250 -22.67 0.42 -2.87
CA SER A 250 -23.10 1.39 -1.87
C SER A 250 -21.99 2.41 -1.61
N TYR A 251 -22.35 3.57 -1.07
CA TYR A 251 -21.38 4.62 -0.73
C TYR A 251 -20.46 4.19 0.41
N GLU A 252 -21.06 3.76 1.51
CA GLU A 252 -20.30 3.13 2.58
C GLU A 252 -20.14 1.64 2.27
N GLN A 253 -18.90 1.16 2.35
CA GLN A 253 -18.53 -0.21 2.02
C GLN A 253 -17.77 -0.83 3.18
N ARG A 254 -17.78 -2.15 3.27
CA ARG A 254 -17.00 -2.87 4.29
C ARG A 254 -15.57 -3.11 3.83
N ALA A 255 -14.67 -3.28 4.77
CA ALA A 255 -13.35 -3.82 4.46
C ALA A 255 -13.43 -5.30 4.05
N ILE A 256 -12.38 -5.77 3.37
CA ILE A 256 -12.22 -7.17 2.99
C ILE A 256 -10.88 -7.66 3.54
N LEU A 257 -10.90 -8.85 4.13
CA LEU A 257 -9.72 -9.59 4.53
C LEU A 257 -9.68 -10.91 3.76
N PHE A 258 -8.55 -11.22 3.16
CA PHE A 258 -8.28 -12.48 2.49
C PHE A 258 -7.22 -13.24 3.27
N ARG A 259 -7.55 -14.45 3.69
CA ARG A 259 -6.60 -15.37 4.31
C ARG A 259 -5.80 -16.11 3.27
N ASN A 260 -4.49 -16.17 3.44
CA ASN A 260 -3.57 -16.96 2.63
C ASN A 260 -3.74 -18.47 2.92
N LEU A 261 -3.91 -19.27 1.87
CA LEU A 261 -4.08 -20.71 1.98
C LEU A 261 -2.75 -21.49 1.84
N ARG A 262 -1.61 -20.79 1.85
CA ARG A 262 -0.24 -21.35 1.80
C ARG A 262 0.07 -22.11 0.51
N ASN A 263 -0.66 -21.87 -0.56
CA ASN A 263 -0.51 -22.53 -1.85
C ASN A 263 -0.66 -21.56 -3.04
N GLY A 264 -0.31 -20.29 -2.84
CA GLY A 264 -0.49 -19.22 -3.82
C GLY A 264 -1.95 -18.77 -4.01
N LYS A 265 -2.85 -19.19 -3.10
CA LYS A 265 -4.26 -18.84 -3.14
C LYS A 265 -4.72 -18.21 -1.84
N PHE A 266 -5.81 -17.46 -1.95
CA PHE A 266 -6.46 -16.80 -0.83
C PHE A 266 -7.94 -17.18 -0.75
N ALA A 267 -8.49 -17.09 0.45
CA ALA A 267 -9.91 -17.20 0.70
C ALA A 267 -10.40 -15.95 1.44
N GLN A 268 -11.52 -15.39 0.99
CA GLN A 268 -12.13 -14.27 1.71
C GLN A 268 -12.57 -14.73 3.10
N VAL A 269 -12.18 -13.98 4.14
CA VAL A 269 -12.62 -14.21 5.52
C VAL A 269 -14.06 -13.72 5.64
N GLY A 270 -14.96 -14.64 5.91
CA GLY A 270 -16.40 -14.34 5.96
C GLY A 270 -16.81 -13.55 7.20
N ARG A 271 -16.16 -13.83 8.35
CA ARG A 271 -16.42 -13.16 9.62
C ARG A 271 -15.16 -13.21 10.49
N ALA A 272 -14.65 -12.04 10.83
CA ALA A 272 -13.59 -11.87 11.81
C ALA A 272 -13.95 -10.64 12.68
N GLY A 273 -14.84 -10.86 13.65
CA GLY A 273 -15.37 -9.81 14.50
C GLY A 273 -16.36 -8.86 13.80
N ASP A 274 -16.86 -7.89 14.55
CA ASP A 274 -17.81 -6.90 14.04
C ASP A 274 -17.13 -5.75 13.29
N GLY A 275 -15.84 -5.54 13.52
CA GLY A 275 -15.07 -4.44 12.93
C GLY A 275 -14.98 -4.52 11.41
N LEU A 276 -14.77 -5.73 10.83
CA LEU A 276 -14.76 -5.92 9.37
C LEU A 276 -16.12 -5.70 8.71
N ALA A 277 -17.21 -5.77 9.48
CA ALA A 277 -18.57 -5.52 8.99
C ALA A 277 -18.94 -4.03 9.00
N ALA A 278 -18.11 -3.18 9.62
CA ALA A 278 -18.38 -1.74 9.70
C ALA A 278 -18.39 -1.12 8.30
N LEU A 279 -19.46 -0.37 8.02
CA LEU A 279 -19.64 0.34 6.75
C LEU A 279 -19.08 1.75 6.87
N ARG A 280 -18.17 2.13 5.97
CA ARG A 280 -17.56 3.46 5.87
C ARG A 280 -17.21 3.77 4.42
N SER A 281 -17.07 5.03 4.08
CA SER A 281 -16.38 5.43 2.85
C SER A 281 -14.88 5.54 3.14
N MET A 282 -14.22 4.35 3.20
CA MET A 282 -12.81 4.22 3.59
C MET A 282 -11.87 4.76 2.52
N ARG A 283 -10.63 5.10 2.92
CA ARG A 283 -9.54 5.50 2.01
C ARG A 283 -8.25 4.80 2.40
N GLY A 284 -7.31 5.49 3.03
CA GLY A 284 -6.04 4.91 3.44
C GLY A 284 -6.19 3.92 4.60
N SER A 285 -5.28 2.96 4.65
CA SER A 285 -5.15 2.04 5.78
C SER A 285 -3.67 1.88 6.17
N ALA A 286 -3.41 1.74 7.45
CA ALA A 286 -2.10 1.46 8.00
C ALA A 286 -2.17 0.30 8.99
N THR A 287 -1.12 -0.49 9.06
CA THR A 287 -1.04 -1.67 9.94
C THR A 287 0.11 -1.53 10.92
N GLY A 288 -0.05 -2.12 12.10
CA GLY A 288 0.94 -2.19 13.16
C GLY A 288 0.35 -2.78 14.42
N ASP A 289 1.20 -3.32 15.27
CA ASP A 289 0.83 -3.79 16.62
C ASP A 289 0.77 -2.56 17.55
N LEU A 290 -0.44 -2.04 17.80
CA LEU A 290 -0.64 -0.76 18.47
C LEU A 290 -0.65 -0.85 19.99
N ASP A 291 -1.08 -1.98 20.55
CA ASP A 291 -1.10 -2.20 22.00
C ASP A 291 0.02 -3.13 22.49
N ASN A 292 0.90 -3.55 21.55
CA ASN A 292 2.08 -4.39 21.79
C ASN A 292 1.73 -5.77 22.38
N ASP A 293 0.61 -6.32 21.93
CA ASP A 293 0.19 -7.66 22.32
C ASP A 293 0.68 -8.75 21.34
N GLY A 294 1.25 -8.35 20.20
CA GLY A 294 1.82 -9.24 19.19
C GLY A 294 0.88 -9.57 18.04
N ASP A 295 -0.29 -8.96 18.03
CA ASP A 295 -1.24 -9.06 16.92
C ASP A 295 -1.19 -7.77 16.09
N VAL A 296 -1.27 -7.90 14.77
CA VAL A 296 -1.22 -6.72 13.90
C VAL A 296 -2.62 -6.13 13.75
N ASP A 297 -2.77 -4.87 14.16
CA ASP A 297 -3.98 -4.07 14.05
C ASP A 297 -4.05 -3.30 12.74
N VAL A 298 -5.25 -2.76 12.42
CA VAL A 298 -5.47 -1.92 11.24
C VAL A 298 -6.15 -0.62 11.62
N VAL A 299 -5.54 0.51 11.23
CA VAL A 299 -6.16 1.83 11.30
C VAL A 299 -6.60 2.25 9.90
N ILE A 300 -7.83 2.74 9.78
CA ILE A 300 -8.43 3.13 8.49
C ILE A 300 -8.97 4.55 8.63
N ASN A 301 -8.65 5.41 7.68
CA ASN A 301 -9.32 6.70 7.59
C ASN A 301 -10.56 6.61 6.68
N SER A 302 -11.51 7.49 6.91
CA SER A 302 -12.77 7.56 6.17
C SER A 302 -13.08 8.99 5.75
N ILE A 303 -13.74 9.14 4.61
CA ILE A 303 -14.38 10.41 4.25
C ILE A 303 -15.72 10.50 4.97
N ASP A 304 -16.03 11.67 5.50
CA ASP A 304 -17.29 11.98 6.19
C ASP A 304 -17.56 11.09 7.44
N GLY A 305 -16.51 10.52 8.05
CA GLY A 305 -16.66 9.67 9.23
C GLY A 305 -15.43 9.66 10.13
N GLU A 306 -15.60 9.12 11.33
CA GLU A 306 -14.48 8.91 12.24
C GLU A 306 -13.55 7.81 11.71
N PRO A 307 -12.23 7.90 11.98
CA PRO A 307 -11.30 6.80 11.70
C PRO A 307 -11.77 5.51 12.37
N LEU A 308 -11.51 4.39 11.74
CA LEU A 308 -11.83 3.07 12.26
C LEU A 308 -10.52 2.41 12.71
N LEU A 309 -10.49 1.95 13.96
CA LEU A 309 -9.45 1.08 14.49
C LEU A 309 -10.01 -0.34 14.56
N LEU A 310 -9.40 -1.24 13.84
CA LEU A 310 -9.65 -2.68 13.92
C LEU A 310 -8.55 -3.27 14.80
N ARG A 311 -8.86 -3.51 16.05
CA ARG A 311 -7.97 -4.23 16.96
C ARG A 311 -8.07 -5.73 16.68
N ASN A 312 -6.94 -6.36 16.53
CA ASN A 312 -6.84 -7.80 16.40
C ASN A 312 -6.58 -8.43 17.77
N ASP A 313 -7.52 -9.23 18.25
CA ASP A 313 -7.44 -9.88 19.57
C ASP A 313 -7.19 -11.38 19.45
N GLY A 314 -6.77 -11.92 18.31
CA GLY A 314 -6.78 -13.36 18.06
C GLY A 314 -5.52 -13.96 17.44
N GLY A 315 -4.61 -13.16 16.88
CA GLY A 315 -3.43 -13.66 16.18
C GLY A 315 -2.47 -14.41 17.10
N ASN A 316 -2.19 -13.88 18.27
CA ASN A 316 -1.29 -14.47 19.26
C ASN A 316 -1.81 -15.76 19.89
N GLU A 317 -3.11 -16.01 19.85
CA GLU A 317 -3.70 -17.32 20.26
C GLU A 317 -3.47 -18.38 19.19
N ALA A 318 -3.27 -17.98 17.92
CA ALA A 318 -3.06 -18.89 16.81
C ALA A 318 -1.60 -19.25 16.59
N GLY A 319 -0.63 -18.40 16.96
CA GLY A 319 0.77 -18.63 16.71
C GLY A 319 1.73 -17.77 17.53
N HIS A 320 3.00 -18.18 17.54
CA HIS A 320 4.11 -17.36 18.05
C HIS A 320 4.44 -16.24 17.06
N TRP A 321 5.13 -15.20 17.54
CA TRP A 321 5.48 -14.03 16.74
C TRP A 321 6.85 -13.44 17.10
N LEU A 322 7.36 -12.59 16.23
CA LEU A 322 8.53 -11.75 16.50
C LEU A 322 8.37 -10.41 15.82
N SER A 323 8.52 -9.33 16.56
CA SER A 323 8.56 -7.98 16.03
C SER A 323 9.98 -7.42 16.09
N LEU A 324 10.43 -6.79 15.01
CA LEU A 324 11.80 -6.30 14.88
C LEU A 324 11.80 -4.80 14.59
N ARG A 325 12.46 -4.04 15.44
CA ARG A 325 12.78 -2.63 15.20
C ARG A 325 14.25 -2.50 14.84
N LEU A 326 14.54 -2.00 13.65
CA LEU A 326 15.89 -1.75 13.19
C LEU A 326 16.29 -0.31 13.44
N VAL A 327 17.57 -0.10 13.80
CA VAL A 327 18.20 1.21 13.93
C VAL A 327 19.43 1.22 13.04
N GLY A 328 19.38 2.01 11.97
CA GLY A 328 20.47 2.15 11.02
C GLY A 328 21.58 3.06 11.53
N ASP A 329 22.75 2.95 10.92
CA ASP A 329 23.91 3.81 11.19
C ASP A 329 24.19 4.71 9.96
N PRO A 330 23.87 6.02 10.02
CA PRO A 330 24.16 6.96 8.92
C PRO A 330 25.63 7.01 8.52
N LYS A 331 26.56 6.65 9.41
CA LYS A 331 27.98 6.53 9.07
C LYS A 331 28.29 5.37 8.14
N GLN A 332 27.38 4.39 8.09
CA GLN A 332 27.43 3.25 7.17
C GLN A 332 26.47 3.42 5.99
N ARG A 333 25.98 4.65 5.75
CA ARG A 333 25.03 4.99 4.69
C ARG A 333 23.68 4.26 4.81
N CYS A 334 23.28 3.93 6.03
CA CYS A 334 21.96 3.40 6.33
C CYS A 334 21.14 4.46 7.06
N PRO A 335 19.95 4.81 6.60
CA PRO A 335 19.09 5.77 7.31
C PRO A 335 18.85 5.35 8.75
N LEU A 336 18.70 6.33 9.67
CA LEU A 336 18.54 6.04 11.09
C LEU A 336 17.34 5.13 11.39
N ASP A 337 16.27 5.23 10.62
CA ASP A 337 15.09 4.39 10.72
C ASP A 337 15.21 3.09 9.91
N ALA A 338 16.39 2.81 9.37
CA ALA A 338 16.74 1.63 8.59
C ALA A 338 15.88 1.41 7.32
N THR A 339 15.16 2.43 6.83
CA THR A 339 14.39 2.33 5.58
C THR A 339 15.23 1.77 4.44
N GLY A 340 14.69 0.78 3.70
CA GLY A 340 15.39 0.04 2.65
C GLY A 340 16.18 -1.17 3.14
N SER A 341 16.17 -1.45 4.45
CA SER A 341 16.75 -2.70 4.97
C SER A 341 15.75 -3.85 4.85
N VAL A 342 16.27 -5.04 4.56
CA VAL A 342 15.47 -6.26 4.40
C VAL A 342 15.85 -7.27 5.48
N VAL A 343 14.84 -7.87 6.09
CA VAL A 343 14.99 -8.93 7.09
C VAL A 343 14.62 -10.26 6.48
N PHE A 344 15.46 -11.25 6.69
CA PHE A 344 15.16 -12.65 6.39
C PHE A 344 15.10 -13.45 7.69
N LEU A 345 13.98 -14.09 7.94
CA LEU A 345 13.75 -14.91 9.12
C LEU A 345 13.46 -16.35 8.70
N THR A 346 14.12 -17.31 9.35
CA THR A 346 13.83 -18.73 9.18
C THR A 346 13.37 -19.30 10.51
N ALA A 347 12.19 -19.90 10.53
CA ALA A 347 11.62 -20.59 11.68
C ALA A 347 10.71 -21.73 11.21
N GLY A 348 10.69 -22.85 11.95
CA GLY A 348 9.82 -23.98 11.64
C GLY A 348 10.01 -24.58 10.24
N GLY A 349 11.19 -24.41 9.64
CA GLY A 349 11.51 -24.88 8.29
C GLY A 349 11.05 -23.97 7.16
N GLY A 350 10.38 -22.84 7.45
CA GLY A 350 9.99 -21.81 6.49
C GLY A 350 10.90 -20.58 6.55
N ARG A 351 11.13 -19.92 5.42
CA ARG A 351 11.83 -18.63 5.34
C ARG A 351 10.81 -17.55 5.02
N GLN A 352 10.92 -16.42 5.68
CA GLN A 352 10.11 -15.21 5.48
C GLN A 352 11.01 -14.05 5.13
N ARG A 353 10.47 -13.08 4.38
CA ARG A 353 11.08 -11.80 4.04
C ARG A 353 10.22 -10.67 4.58
N GLY A 354 10.83 -9.64 5.11
CA GLY A 354 10.18 -8.39 5.47
C GLY A 354 11.08 -7.21 5.20
N GLU A 355 10.52 -6.07 4.86
CA GLU A 355 11.27 -4.86 4.50
C GLU A 355 10.88 -3.70 5.40
N ILE A 356 11.86 -2.89 5.79
CA ILE A 356 11.61 -1.59 6.43
C ILE A 356 11.26 -0.59 5.32
N ALA A 357 9.98 -0.32 5.14
CA ALA A 357 9.49 0.53 4.09
C ALA A 357 9.00 1.90 4.59
N SER A 358 8.97 2.86 3.68
CA SER A 358 8.37 4.18 3.91
C SER A 358 7.30 4.42 2.86
N GLY A 359 6.07 4.67 3.29
CA GLY A 359 4.91 4.90 2.42
C GLY A 359 4.46 3.62 1.73
N ARG A 360 3.31 3.10 2.13
CA ARG A 360 2.64 1.93 1.55
C ARG A 360 1.14 2.18 1.60
N SER A 361 0.36 1.27 1.01
CA SER A 361 -1.09 1.39 0.95
C SER A 361 -1.51 2.62 0.13
N LEU A 362 -2.37 3.47 0.65
CA LEU A 362 -2.74 4.74 0.01
C LEU A 362 -2.58 5.87 1.02
N MET A 363 -1.70 6.85 0.71
CA MET A 363 -1.46 8.03 1.57
C MET A 363 -1.26 7.64 3.04
N SER A 364 -0.54 6.55 3.28
CA SER A 364 -0.39 5.93 4.60
C SER A 364 1.05 5.55 4.87
N GLN A 365 1.38 5.41 6.16
CA GLN A 365 2.64 4.89 6.65
C GLN A 365 2.34 3.71 7.58
N LEU A 366 2.94 2.56 7.30
CA LEU A 366 2.86 1.38 8.16
C LEU A 366 3.77 1.54 9.38
N ASP A 367 3.58 0.69 10.38
CA ASP A 367 4.56 0.54 11.45
C ASP A 367 5.93 0.24 10.84
N ARG A 368 6.98 0.82 11.39
CA ARG A 368 8.36 0.58 10.96
C ARG A 368 8.97 -0.68 11.58
N ARG A 369 8.26 -1.31 12.51
CA ARG A 369 8.61 -2.64 12.98
C ARG A 369 8.23 -3.65 11.90
N VAL A 370 9.14 -4.59 11.62
CA VAL A 370 8.80 -5.76 10.79
C VAL A 370 8.24 -6.82 11.72
N HIS A 371 7.02 -7.22 11.46
CA HIS A 371 6.34 -8.27 12.18
C HIS A 371 6.43 -9.60 11.42
N PHE A 372 6.69 -10.68 12.14
CA PHE A 372 6.71 -12.05 11.62
C PHE A 372 5.86 -12.96 12.51
N GLY A 373 4.79 -13.51 11.97
CA GLY A 373 4.15 -14.67 12.57
C GLY A 373 5.05 -15.91 12.42
N LEU A 374 5.09 -16.73 13.42
CA LEU A 374 5.95 -17.92 13.48
C LEU A 374 5.14 -19.22 13.55
N GLY A 375 3.80 -19.12 13.58
CA GLY A 375 2.92 -20.27 13.77
C GLY A 375 3.28 -21.04 15.04
N VAL A 376 3.51 -22.33 14.92
CA VAL A 376 3.87 -23.19 16.06
C VAL A 376 5.37 -23.20 16.41
N ALA A 377 6.19 -22.41 15.72
CA ALA A 377 7.64 -22.42 15.92
C ALA A 377 8.01 -21.62 17.18
N THR A 378 8.54 -22.28 18.20
CA THR A 378 8.94 -21.70 19.49
C THR A 378 10.33 -21.07 19.50
N ARG A 379 11.00 -21.03 18.36
CA ARG A 379 12.33 -20.42 18.19
C ARG A 379 12.53 -19.97 16.75
N VAL A 380 13.41 -19.00 16.58
CA VAL A 380 13.97 -18.60 15.29
C VAL A 380 15.23 -19.43 15.04
N ASP A 381 15.32 -20.07 13.88
CA ASP A 381 16.47 -20.88 13.48
C ASP A 381 17.58 -19.99 12.89
N ARG A 382 17.21 -18.91 12.19
CA ARG A 382 18.13 -17.93 11.60
C ARG A 382 17.45 -16.59 11.41
N LEU A 383 18.13 -15.52 11.75
CA LEU A 383 17.74 -14.13 11.46
C LEU A 383 18.90 -13.43 10.76
N GLU A 384 18.61 -12.81 9.62
CA GLU A 384 19.57 -12.04 8.85
C GLU A 384 18.96 -10.69 8.49
N VAL A 385 19.75 -9.63 8.59
CA VAL A 385 19.39 -8.28 8.14
C VAL A 385 20.33 -7.88 7.02
N ARG A 386 19.79 -7.65 5.82
CA ARG A 386 20.46 -6.94 4.74
C ARG A 386 20.22 -5.45 4.99
N TRP A 387 21.19 -4.77 5.54
CA TRP A 387 21.10 -3.35 5.82
C TRP A 387 21.06 -2.53 4.54
N ALA A 388 20.28 -1.44 4.53
CA ALA A 388 20.26 -0.50 3.40
C ALA A 388 21.70 -0.04 3.10
N ASN A 389 22.13 -0.17 1.83
CA ASN A 389 23.48 0.14 1.36
C ASN A 389 24.63 -0.58 2.10
N GLY A 390 24.33 -1.67 2.82
CA GLY A 390 25.27 -2.39 3.68
C GLY A 390 25.29 -3.90 3.46
N PRO A 391 26.08 -4.62 4.25
CA PRO A 391 26.16 -6.07 4.19
C PRO A 391 24.94 -6.74 4.81
N THR A 392 24.75 -8.01 4.48
CA THR A 392 23.86 -8.91 5.22
C THR A 392 24.57 -9.43 6.47
N VAL A 393 23.95 -9.27 7.63
CA VAL A 393 24.50 -9.66 8.94
C VAL A 393 23.51 -10.60 9.62
N ALA A 394 24.01 -11.72 10.17
CA ALA A 394 23.21 -12.65 10.96
C ALA A 394 23.21 -12.23 12.45
N TYR A 395 22.07 -12.42 13.11
CA TYR A 395 21.87 -12.10 14.51
C TYR A 395 21.24 -13.27 15.26
N ASP A 396 21.68 -13.45 16.51
CA ASP A 396 21.05 -14.41 17.42
C ASP A 396 19.78 -13.81 18.03
N VAL A 397 18.71 -14.60 18.02
CA VAL A 397 17.40 -14.19 18.55
C VAL A 397 17.21 -14.78 19.96
N PRO A 398 16.99 -13.96 20.98
CA PRO A 398 16.91 -14.43 22.37
C PRO A 398 15.60 -15.14 22.74
N GLY A 399 14.65 -15.24 21.80
CA GLY A 399 13.36 -15.88 22.00
C GLY A 399 12.28 -15.32 21.09
N VAL A 400 11.08 -15.85 21.16
CA VAL A 400 9.88 -15.43 20.42
C VAL A 400 8.91 -14.66 21.34
N ASP A 401 7.78 -14.23 20.81
CA ASP A 401 6.71 -13.50 21.51
C ASP A 401 7.21 -12.21 22.16
N ARG A 402 7.93 -11.42 21.36
CA ARG A 402 8.54 -10.16 21.79
C ARG A 402 8.96 -9.23 20.68
N GLU A 403 9.15 -7.97 21.02
CA GLU A 403 9.92 -7.02 20.22
C GLU A 403 11.42 -7.18 20.50
N ILE A 404 12.21 -7.13 19.42
CA ILE A 404 13.69 -7.05 19.48
C ILE A 404 14.14 -5.81 18.74
N VAL A 405 15.07 -5.06 19.34
CA VAL A 405 15.75 -3.94 18.69
C VAL A 405 17.11 -4.40 18.20
N ILE A 406 17.38 -4.19 16.91
CA ILE A 406 18.67 -4.46 16.29
C ILE A 406 19.26 -3.14 15.81
N ASP A 407 20.39 -2.76 16.40
CA ASP A 407 21.15 -1.58 16.03
C ASP A 407 22.33 -2.01 15.16
N GLN A 408 22.47 -1.40 13.99
CA GLN A 408 23.48 -1.78 12.99
C GLN A 408 24.92 -1.75 13.56
N ALA A 409 25.22 -0.81 14.46
CA ALA A 409 26.55 -0.66 15.05
C ALA A 409 26.76 -1.52 16.31
N ARG A 410 25.69 -1.85 17.05
CA ARG A 410 25.78 -2.50 18.38
C ARG A 410 25.26 -3.93 18.40
N GLY A 411 24.55 -4.37 17.36
CA GLY A 411 23.87 -5.68 17.32
C GLY A 411 22.52 -5.66 18.06
N VAL A 412 22.09 -6.81 18.55
CA VAL A 412 20.85 -6.95 19.33
C VAL A 412 20.99 -6.15 20.63
N VAL A 413 20.10 -5.21 20.84
CA VAL A 413 20.03 -4.39 22.06
C VAL A 413 18.72 -4.69 22.80
N ALA A 414 18.75 -4.66 24.13
CA ALA A 414 17.50 -4.78 24.89
C ALA A 414 16.57 -3.61 24.51
N PRO A 415 15.25 -3.85 24.35
CA PRO A 415 14.31 -2.76 24.20
C PRO A 415 14.50 -1.81 25.39
N ALA A 416 14.54 -0.50 25.12
CA ALA A 416 14.54 0.48 26.21
C ALA A 416 13.27 0.21 27.00
N THR A 417 13.41 -0.23 28.24
CA THR A 417 12.26 -0.26 29.18
C THR A 417 11.70 1.16 29.16
N GLU A 418 10.48 1.35 28.67
CA GLU A 418 9.80 2.62 28.81
C GLU A 418 9.73 2.92 30.30
N THR A 419 10.66 3.77 30.78
CA THR A 419 10.45 4.48 32.03
C THR A 419 9.23 5.35 31.75
N ALA A 420 8.07 4.93 32.30
CA ALA A 420 6.85 5.68 32.27
C ALA A 420 7.14 7.11 32.73
N SER A 421 7.41 8.01 31.81
CA SER A 421 7.34 9.44 32.04
C SER A 421 5.86 9.76 32.18
N ALA A 422 5.37 9.69 33.42
CA ALA A 422 4.13 10.31 33.77
C ALA A 422 4.22 11.79 33.36
N ALA A 423 3.70 12.12 32.20
CA ALA A 423 3.48 13.49 31.78
C ALA A 423 2.51 14.11 32.82
N GLN A 424 3.05 14.87 33.75
CA GLN A 424 2.27 15.76 34.62
C GLN A 424 1.47 16.69 33.72
N ALA A 425 0.16 16.52 33.72
CA ALA A 425 -0.76 17.48 33.12
C ALA A 425 -0.45 18.88 33.73
N PRO A 426 -0.37 19.95 32.92
CA PRO A 426 -0.17 21.28 33.46
C PRO A 426 -1.38 21.65 34.29
N ALA A 427 -1.13 21.96 35.57
CA ALA A 427 -2.12 22.48 36.51
C ALA A 427 -2.79 23.73 35.88
N GLY A 428 -4.12 23.70 35.84
CA GLY A 428 -4.93 24.82 35.36
C GLY A 428 -4.56 26.11 36.10
N ARG A 429 -4.45 27.19 35.37
CA ARG A 429 -4.47 28.55 35.94
C ARG A 429 -5.93 29.03 36.06
N PRO A 430 -6.21 29.82 37.11
CA PRO A 430 -7.55 30.27 37.48
C PRO A 430 -8.18 31.20 36.46
#